data_1f5926495dc8cf59cb06bb79f809ec0f
#
_entry.id   1f5926495dc8cf59cb06bb79f809ec0f
#
_cell.length_a   1.000
_cell.length_b   1.000
_cell.length_c   1.000
_cell.angle_alpha   90.00
_cell.angle_beta   90.00
_cell.angle_gamma   90.00
#
_symmetry.space_group_name_H-M   'P 1'
#
loop_
_entity.id
_entity.type
_entity.pdbx_description
1 polymer ?
#
loop_
_entity_poly.entity_id
_entity_poly.type
_entity_poly.pdbx_seq_one_letter_code
_entity_poly.pdbx_strand_id
1 'polypeptide(L)'
;IKKIFFICFFISIYISVIINMKIHKCRSCNSVKLKKIFDLGNQKLTGFFLDHKNQNIPSGSLSMVFCENCKLLQLENSFEAEIMYGQNYGYMSSLNKSMLMHLNNKSLKLKKIAKLQNRDLIIDIGSNDGSFLSFFESKYKLIGIDPTIKKLKKFYRKDIIQIDNFFKKEFIKKHLDKNAKIITSISMFYDLENPLKFSQEVYDVLRDDGIWHVEQSYMPMML
;
A
#
# COMPACT_ATOMS: atom_id res chain seq x y z
N ILE A 1 -3.16 -45.22 42.78
CA ILE A 1 -2.92 -44.92 41.35
C ILE A 1 -2.90 -43.39 41.20
N LYS A 2 -1.67 -42.81 41.16
CA LYS A 2 -1.46 -41.39 41.00
C LYS A 2 -1.47 -41.07 39.49
N LYS A 3 -2.45 -40.23 39.04
CA LYS A 3 -2.44 -39.63 37.70
C LYS A 3 -1.48 -38.44 37.70
N ILE A 4 -0.39 -38.56 36.97
CA ILE A 4 0.52 -37.46 36.67
C ILE A 4 -0.08 -36.69 35.46
N PHE A 5 -0.53 -35.46 35.70
CA PHE A 5 -0.88 -34.54 34.64
C PHE A 5 0.39 -33.88 34.09
N PHE A 6 0.80 -34.26 32.88
CA PHE A 6 1.77 -33.52 32.12
C PHE A 6 1.09 -32.26 31.54
N ILE A 7 1.38 -31.12 32.14
CA ILE A 7 1.04 -29.83 31.54
C ILE A 7 2.15 -29.52 30.52
N CYS A 8 1.89 -29.81 29.24
CA CYS A 8 2.72 -29.29 28.15
C CYS A 8 2.48 -27.80 28.06
N PHE A 9 3.38 -26.99 28.60
CA PHE A 9 3.51 -25.58 28.24
C PHE A 9 4.04 -25.51 26.81
N PHE A 10 3.16 -25.38 25.84
CA PHE A 10 3.54 -24.88 24.53
C PHE A 10 3.85 -23.40 24.69
N ILE A 11 5.11 -23.08 24.95
CA ILE A 11 5.63 -21.74 24.70
C ILE A 11 5.68 -21.63 23.17
N SER A 12 4.63 -21.02 22.62
CA SER A 12 4.61 -20.60 21.22
C SER A 12 5.61 -19.46 21.10
N ILE A 13 6.85 -19.80 20.84
CA ILE A 13 7.85 -18.83 20.38
C ILE A 13 7.40 -18.48 18.95
N TYR A 14 6.61 -17.42 18.81
CA TYR A 14 6.44 -16.73 17.54
C TYR A 14 7.79 -16.09 17.18
N ILE A 15 8.70 -16.90 16.66
CA ILE A 15 9.78 -16.39 15.83
C ILE A 15 9.06 -15.99 14.54
N SER A 16 8.72 -14.70 14.43
CA SER A 16 8.35 -14.12 13.13
C SER A 16 9.61 -14.21 12.27
N VAL A 17 9.71 -15.30 11.51
CA VAL A 17 10.70 -15.42 10.45
C VAL A 17 10.33 -14.35 9.44
N ILE A 18 11.07 -13.24 9.47
CA ILE A 18 10.98 -12.22 8.42
C ILE A 18 11.46 -12.93 7.17
N ILE A 19 10.53 -13.28 6.31
CA ILE A 19 10.85 -13.90 5.02
C ILE A 19 11.45 -12.81 4.16
N ASN A 20 12.78 -12.66 4.26
CA ASN A 20 13.57 -11.86 3.33
C ASN A 20 13.75 -12.72 2.07
N MET A 21 12.92 -12.47 1.06
CA MET A 21 12.97 -13.24 -0.20
C MET A 21 13.75 -12.45 -1.23
N LYS A 22 14.92 -13.00 -1.63
CA LYS A 22 15.67 -12.47 -2.74
C LYS A 22 14.96 -12.76 -4.06
N ILE A 23 14.81 -11.74 -4.91
CA ILE A 23 14.23 -11.92 -6.23
C ILE A 23 15.26 -12.51 -7.20
N HIS A 24 14.80 -13.37 -8.09
CA HIS A 24 15.60 -13.96 -9.16
C HIS A 24 15.11 -13.52 -10.55
N LYS A 25 14.01 -12.79 -10.60
CA LYS A 25 13.40 -12.26 -11.83
C LYS A 25 12.90 -10.83 -11.60
N CYS A 26 12.91 -10.05 -12.64
CA CYS A 26 12.34 -8.70 -12.60
C CYS A 26 10.84 -8.76 -12.33
N ARG A 27 10.35 -7.94 -11.38
CA ARG A 27 8.93 -7.86 -11.00
C ARG A 27 8.02 -7.39 -12.15
N SER A 28 8.58 -6.66 -13.13
CA SER A 28 7.83 -6.13 -14.27
C SER A 28 7.87 -7.05 -15.49
N CYS A 29 9.05 -7.47 -15.96
CA CYS A 29 9.19 -8.17 -17.24
C CYS A 29 9.65 -9.63 -17.12
N ASN A 30 9.78 -10.17 -15.91
CA ASN A 30 10.24 -11.52 -15.59
C ASN A 30 11.65 -11.88 -16.13
N SER A 31 12.42 -10.91 -16.63
CA SER A 31 13.80 -11.12 -17.07
C SER A 31 14.68 -11.53 -15.89
N VAL A 32 15.59 -12.47 -16.13
CA VAL A 32 16.64 -12.87 -15.15
C VAL A 32 17.88 -12.00 -15.22
N LYS A 33 17.95 -11.06 -16.18
CA LYS A 33 19.10 -10.16 -16.37
C LYS A 33 19.04 -9.01 -15.36
N LEU A 34 19.34 -9.33 -14.09
CA LEU A 34 19.38 -8.38 -12.99
C LEU A 34 20.82 -8.08 -12.61
N LYS A 35 21.19 -6.80 -12.67
CA LYS A 35 22.52 -6.29 -12.28
C LYS A 35 22.42 -5.58 -10.93
N LYS A 36 23.19 -6.02 -9.94
CA LYS A 36 23.30 -5.31 -8.66
C LYS A 36 23.93 -3.93 -8.87
N ILE A 37 23.29 -2.90 -8.32
CA ILE A 37 23.74 -1.51 -8.42
C ILE A 37 24.45 -1.08 -7.15
N PHE A 38 23.82 -1.33 -5.98
CA PHE A 38 24.45 -1.08 -4.69
C PHE A 38 23.83 -1.97 -3.59
N ASP A 39 24.51 -2.00 -2.44
CA ASP A 39 24.11 -2.75 -1.26
C ASP A 39 24.50 -1.96 -0.02
N LEU A 40 23.52 -1.62 0.81
CA LEU A 40 23.72 -0.94 2.10
C LEU A 40 23.75 -1.91 3.28
N GLY A 41 23.81 -3.21 3.02
CA GLY A 41 23.77 -4.27 4.04
C GLY A 41 22.42 -4.34 4.74
N ASN A 42 22.43 -4.87 5.97
CA ASN A 42 21.23 -5.00 6.78
C ASN A 42 20.83 -3.65 7.38
N GLN A 43 19.60 -3.24 7.12
CA GLN A 43 18.98 -2.02 7.64
C GLN A 43 17.73 -2.38 8.46
N LYS A 44 17.35 -1.51 9.41
CA LYS A 44 16.07 -1.61 10.08
C LYS A 44 14.95 -1.30 9.09
N LEU A 45 13.85 -2.10 9.12
CA LEU A 45 12.72 -1.84 8.23
C LEU A 45 12.07 -0.50 8.60
N THR A 46 11.89 0.36 7.58
CA THR A 46 11.20 1.64 7.71
C THR A 46 9.69 1.42 7.86
N GLY A 47 8.98 2.43 8.35
CA GLY A 47 7.53 2.32 8.57
C GLY A 47 7.13 1.59 9.86
N PHE A 48 8.07 0.96 10.54
CA PHE A 48 7.84 0.33 11.84
C PHE A 48 7.97 1.37 12.95
N PHE A 49 6.85 1.77 13.54
CA PHE A 49 6.80 2.76 14.61
C PHE A 49 6.73 2.08 15.96
N LEU A 50 7.67 2.40 16.84
CA LEU A 50 7.81 1.75 18.13
C LEU A 50 6.78 2.27 19.15
N ASP A 51 6.12 1.36 19.86
CA ASP A 51 5.31 1.70 21.04
C ASP A 51 6.20 1.89 22.28
N HIS A 52 7.35 1.21 22.33
CA HIS A 52 8.32 1.33 23.46
C HIS A 52 9.77 1.25 22.95
N LYS A 53 10.69 1.93 23.67
CA LYS A 53 12.12 2.01 23.33
C LYS A 53 12.84 0.65 23.14
N ASN A 54 12.39 -0.37 23.85
CA ASN A 54 13.02 -1.71 23.85
C ASN A 54 12.39 -2.67 22.83
N GLN A 55 11.44 -2.22 22.03
CA GLN A 55 10.82 -3.04 21.00
C GLN A 55 11.83 -3.36 19.89
N ASN A 56 11.92 -4.65 19.52
CA ASN A 56 12.81 -5.05 18.44
C ASN A 56 12.23 -4.65 17.09
N ILE A 57 13.03 -3.92 16.30
CA ILE A 57 12.67 -3.55 14.93
C ILE A 57 13.23 -4.61 13.98
N PRO A 58 12.39 -5.23 13.14
CA PRO A 58 12.83 -6.12 12.08
C PRO A 58 13.90 -5.47 11.20
N SER A 59 14.83 -6.29 10.69
CA SER A 59 15.91 -5.82 9.82
C SER A 59 15.99 -6.71 8.59
N GLY A 60 16.46 -6.16 7.49
CA GLY A 60 16.68 -6.90 6.27
C GLY A 60 17.70 -6.23 5.35
N SER A 61 18.12 -6.96 4.32
CA SER A 61 19.07 -6.44 3.33
C SER A 61 18.44 -5.33 2.50
N LEU A 62 19.13 -4.19 2.43
CA LEU A 62 18.77 -3.06 1.57
C LEU A 62 19.75 -3.01 0.39
N SER A 63 19.44 -3.74 -0.67
CA SER A 63 20.18 -3.76 -1.92
C SER A 63 19.26 -3.54 -3.10
N MET A 64 19.80 -2.93 -4.16
CA MET A 64 19.07 -2.60 -5.39
C MET A 64 19.67 -3.29 -6.60
N VAL A 65 18.77 -3.75 -7.47
CA VAL A 65 19.10 -4.35 -8.76
C VAL A 65 18.41 -3.60 -9.90
N PHE A 66 19.13 -3.51 -11.01
CA PHE A 66 18.66 -2.93 -12.26
C PHE A 66 18.36 -4.03 -13.27
N CYS A 67 17.18 -4.01 -13.86
CA CYS A 67 16.84 -4.92 -14.94
C CYS A 67 17.39 -4.43 -16.27
N GLU A 68 18.34 -5.15 -16.86
CA GLU A 68 18.94 -4.77 -18.14
C GLU A 68 17.96 -4.84 -19.32
N ASN A 69 16.85 -5.57 -19.17
CA ASN A 69 15.81 -5.70 -20.21
C ASN A 69 14.85 -4.50 -20.20
N CYS A 70 14.07 -4.31 -19.14
CA CYS A 70 13.03 -3.26 -19.07
C CYS A 70 13.47 -1.98 -18.37
N LYS A 71 14.72 -1.90 -17.90
CA LYS A 71 15.31 -0.74 -17.20
C LYS A 71 14.71 -0.41 -15.85
N LEU A 72 13.93 -1.33 -15.25
CA LEU A 72 13.38 -1.14 -13.90
C LEU A 72 14.51 -1.24 -12.87
N LEU A 73 14.62 -0.21 -12.02
CA LEU A 73 15.39 -0.25 -10.78
C LEU A 73 14.47 -0.70 -9.65
N GLN A 74 14.90 -1.69 -8.87
CA GLN A 74 14.06 -2.32 -7.86
C GLN A 74 14.88 -2.90 -6.70
N LEU A 75 14.26 -3.07 -5.52
CA LEU A 75 14.90 -3.77 -4.42
C LEU A 75 15.17 -5.24 -4.78
N GLU A 76 16.35 -5.72 -4.39
CA GLU A 76 16.76 -7.12 -4.58
C GLU A 76 15.97 -8.07 -3.66
N ASN A 77 15.47 -7.56 -2.54
CA ASN A 77 14.76 -8.34 -1.54
C ASN A 77 13.32 -7.85 -1.36
N SER A 78 12.42 -8.79 -1.09
CA SER A 78 11.03 -8.54 -0.74
C SER A 78 10.81 -8.79 0.74
N PHE A 79 9.90 -8.02 1.32
CA PHE A 79 9.45 -8.17 2.69
C PHE A 79 7.93 -8.29 2.71
N GLU A 80 7.40 -8.99 3.71
CA GLU A 80 5.94 -9.11 3.84
C GLU A 80 5.30 -7.74 4.03
N ALA A 81 4.30 -7.43 3.18
CA ALA A 81 3.61 -6.14 3.18
C ALA A 81 2.95 -5.84 4.54
N GLU A 82 2.45 -6.87 5.25
CA GLU A 82 1.86 -6.71 6.58
C GLU A 82 2.88 -6.21 7.61
N ILE A 83 4.15 -6.62 7.50
CA ILE A 83 5.22 -6.16 8.39
C ILE A 83 5.54 -4.69 8.09
N MET A 84 5.57 -4.31 6.81
CA MET A 84 5.97 -2.97 6.38
C MET A 84 4.85 -1.93 6.54
N TYR A 85 3.62 -2.32 6.19
CA TYR A 85 2.50 -1.38 6.00
C TYR A 85 1.23 -1.78 6.76
N GLY A 86 1.30 -2.82 7.63
CA GLY A 86 0.18 -3.26 8.46
C GLY A 86 -0.04 -2.40 9.71
N GLN A 87 -0.50 -3.03 10.78
CA GLN A 87 -0.95 -2.32 12.00
C GLN A 87 0.14 -1.50 12.71
N ASN A 88 1.43 -1.82 12.52
CA ASN A 88 2.55 -1.07 13.10
C ASN A 88 2.95 0.18 12.29
N TYR A 89 2.38 0.36 11.10
CA TYR A 89 2.66 1.53 10.27
C TYR A 89 2.07 2.78 10.89
N GLY A 90 2.90 3.79 11.15
CA GLY A 90 2.53 4.95 11.95
C GLY A 90 2.33 6.25 11.17
N TYR A 91 2.57 6.26 9.86
CA TYR A 91 2.37 7.45 9.04
C TYR A 91 0.89 7.83 8.94
N MET A 92 0.62 9.14 9.00
CA MET A 92 -0.71 9.71 8.79
C MET A 92 -0.62 10.95 7.92
N SER A 93 -1.39 10.98 6.83
CA SER A 93 -1.41 12.09 5.87
C SER A 93 -1.90 13.41 6.49
N SER A 94 -2.82 13.34 7.45
CA SER A 94 -3.42 14.50 8.13
C SER A 94 -2.46 15.27 9.05
N LEU A 95 -1.35 14.68 9.47
CA LEU A 95 -0.40 15.33 10.37
C LEU A 95 0.40 16.45 9.70
N ASN A 96 0.48 16.46 8.37
CA ASN A 96 1.26 17.43 7.63
C ASN A 96 0.37 18.36 6.79
N LYS A 97 0.35 19.66 7.13
CA LYS A 97 -0.46 20.66 6.40
C LYS A 97 -0.10 20.77 4.92
N SER A 98 1.17 20.67 4.56
CA SER A 98 1.59 20.72 3.14
C SER A 98 1.08 19.50 2.37
N MET A 99 1.05 18.32 3.00
CA MET A 99 0.44 17.12 2.41
C MET A 99 -1.05 17.30 2.21
N LEU A 100 -1.79 17.82 3.19
CA LEU A 100 -3.22 18.10 3.03
C LEU A 100 -3.50 19.08 1.88
N MET A 101 -2.70 20.15 1.75
CA MET A 101 -2.81 21.08 0.63
C MET A 101 -2.53 20.39 -0.72
N HIS A 102 -1.51 19.55 -0.78
CA HIS A 102 -1.16 18.77 -1.96
C HIS A 102 -2.30 17.86 -2.37
N LEU A 103 -2.84 17.04 -1.43
CA LEU A 103 -3.95 16.13 -1.68
C LEU A 103 -5.22 16.87 -2.12
N ASN A 104 -5.53 18.03 -1.50
CA ASN A 104 -6.66 18.86 -1.91
C ASN A 104 -6.50 19.37 -3.35
N ASN A 105 -5.35 19.96 -3.69
CA ASN A 105 -5.07 20.42 -5.05
C ASN A 105 -5.17 19.28 -6.08
N LYS A 106 -4.75 18.09 -5.70
CA LYS A 106 -4.87 16.90 -6.54
C LYS A 106 -6.32 16.48 -6.74
N SER A 107 -7.14 16.48 -5.69
CA SER A 107 -8.57 16.18 -5.79
C SER A 107 -9.27 17.15 -6.74
N LEU A 108 -8.97 18.45 -6.67
CA LEU A 108 -9.54 19.47 -7.57
C LEU A 108 -9.16 19.22 -9.03
N LYS A 109 -7.90 18.87 -9.30
CA LYS A 109 -7.45 18.52 -10.66
C LYS A 109 -8.17 17.28 -11.19
N LEU A 110 -8.25 16.22 -10.39
CA LEU A 110 -8.90 14.96 -10.78
C LEU A 110 -10.40 15.14 -11.04
N LYS A 111 -11.12 15.89 -10.20
CA LYS A 111 -12.52 16.23 -10.42
C LYS A 111 -12.73 16.87 -11.79
N LYS A 112 -11.87 17.83 -12.17
CA LYS A 112 -11.95 18.54 -13.46
C LYS A 112 -11.65 17.61 -14.63
N ILE A 113 -10.57 16.81 -14.56
CA ILE A 113 -10.14 15.93 -15.65
C ILE A 113 -11.15 14.80 -15.86
N ALA A 114 -11.62 14.18 -14.79
CA ALA A 114 -12.56 13.05 -14.85
C ALA A 114 -13.99 13.48 -15.20
N LYS A 115 -14.32 14.77 -15.18
CA LYS A 115 -15.69 15.28 -15.42
C LYS A 115 -16.72 14.55 -14.56
N LEU A 116 -16.45 14.46 -13.25
CA LEU A 116 -17.25 13.69 -12.31
C LEU A 116 -18.73 14.05 -12.32
N GLN A 117 -19.57 13.02 -12.28
CA GLN A 117 -21.03 13.10 -12.18
C GLN A 117 -21.51 12.60 -10.81
N ASN A 118 -22.73 12.94 -10.41
CA ASN A 118 -23.33 12.43 -9.18
C ASN A 118 -23.28 10.89 -9.14
N ARG A 119 -22.95 10.35 -7.96
CA ARG A 119 -22.79 8.91 -7.71
C ARG A 119 -21.65 8.24 -8.50
N ASP A 120 -20.73 9.00 -9.09
CA ASP A 120 -19.50 8.39 -9.60
C ASP A 120 -18.70 7.79 -8.45
N LEU A 121 -18.12 6.61 -8.72
CA LEU A 121 -17.32 5.90 -7.76
C LEU A 121 -15.86 6.35 -7.82
N ILE A 122 -15.31 6.69 -6.65
CA ILE A 122 -13.91 7.05 -6.44
C ILE A 122 -13.32 6.08 -5.44
N ILE A 123 -12.22 5.44 -5.79
CA ILE A 123 -11.50 4.49 -4.95
C ILE A 123 -10.10 5.05 -4.67
N ASP A 124 -9.70 5.08 -3.41
CA ASP A 124 -8.33 5.40 -3.00
C ASP A 124 -7.67 4.17 -2.39
N ILE A 125 -6.62 3.66 -3.07
CA ILE A 125 -5.84 2.49 -2.65
C ILE A 125 -4.60 2.97 -1.90
N GLY A 126 -4.43 2.49 -0.66
CA GLY A 126 -3.49 3.07 0.29
C GLY A 126 -4.04 4.37 0.88
N SER A 127 -5.34 4.37 1.23
CA SER A 127 -6.10 5.57 1.63
C SER A 127 -5.71 6.13 3.00
N ASN A 128 -4.87 5.42 3.76
CA ASN A 128 -4.32 5.82 5.04
C ASN A 128 -5.42 6.28 6.03
N ASP A 129 -5.46 7.54 6.40
CA ASP A 129 -6.46 8.13 7.32
C ASP A 129 -7.68 8.74 6.61
N GLY A 130 -7.86 8.50 5.30
CA GLY A 130 -8.98 8.98 4.50
C GLY A 130 -8.90 10.45 4.11
N SER A 131 -7.78 11.13 4.39
CA SER A 131 -7.59 12.57 4.10
C SER A 131 -7.85 12.93 2.65
N PHE A 132 -7.34 12.16 1.69
CA PHE A 132 -7.57 12.43 0.26
C PHE A 132 -9.05 12.35 -0.12
N LEU A 133 -9.73 11.29 0.31
CA LEU A 133 -11.16 11.10 0.02
C LEU A 133 -12.04 12.17 0.68
N SER A 134 -11.59 12.75 1.79
CA SER A 134 -12.33 13.80 2.49
C SER A 134 -12.52 15.08 1.67
N PHE A 135 -11.68 15.31 0.64
CA PHE A 135 -11.78 16.44 -0.28
C PHE A 135 -12.81 16.25 -1.40
N PHE A 136 -13.48 15.09 -1.46
CA PHE A 136 -14.59 14.86 -2.39
C PHE A 136 -15.93 15.02 -1.67
N GLU A 137 -16.92 15.54 -2.39
CA GLU A 137 -18.26 15.79 -1.87
C GLU A 137 -19.03 14.47 -1.67
N SER A 138 -19.98 14.46 -0.72
CA SER A 138 -20.80 13.28 -0.37
C SER A 138 -21.74 12.83 -1.50
N LYS A 139 -21.88 13.60 -2.56
CA LYS A 139 -22.62 13.21 -3.77
C LYS A 139 -21.93 12.09 -4.57
N TYR A 140 -20.65 11.81 -4.31
CA TYR A 140 -19.90 10.73 -4.92
C TYR A 140 -19.91 9.49 -4.00
N LYS A 141 -19.76 8.29 -4.58
CA LYS A 141 -19.52 7.07 -3.82
C LYS A 141 -18.02 6.97 -3.57
N LEU A 142 -17.62 6.90 -2.31
CA LEU A 142 -16.21 6.94 -1.90
C LEU A 142 -15.82 5.64 -1.22
N ILE A 143 -14.73 5.03 -1.65
CA ILE A 143 -14.16 3.82 -1.04
C ILE A 143 -12.70 4.07 -0.73
N GLY A 144 -12.32 3.93 0.54
CA GLY A 144 -10.94 3.85 0.98
C GLY A 144 -10.57 2.39 1.29
N ILE A 145 -9.41 1.97 0.80
CA ILE A 145 -8.85 0.65 1.11
C ILE A 145 -7.41 0.79 1.62
N ASP A 146 -7.16 0.30 2.83
CA ASP A 146 -5.86 0.39 3.49
C ASP A 146 -5.79 -0.58 4.67
N PRO A 147 -4.71 -1.32 4.89
CA PRO A 147 -4.57 -2.24 6.03
C PRO A 147 -4.51 -1.53 7.40
N THR A 148 -4.30 -0.20 7.43
CA THR A 148 -4.27 0.59 8.67
C THR A 148 -5.63 1.14 9.09
N ILE A 149 -6.68 0.93 8.31
CA ILE A 149 -8.03 1.50 8.56
C ILE A 149 -8.55 1.13 9.95
N LYS A 150 -8.36 -0.10 10.41
CA LYS A 150 -8.77 -0.51 11.76
C LYS A 150 -8.27 0.46 12.84
N LYS A 151 -7.03 0.92 12.71
CA LYS A 151 -6.38 1.87 13.61
C LYS A 151 -6.85 3.31 13.36
N LEU A 152 -7.08 3.67 12.09
CA LEU A 152 -7.30 5.05 11.65
C LEU A 152 -8.77 5.38 11.35
N LYS A 153 -9.71 4.44 11.50
CA LYS A 153 -11.12 4.60 11.14
C LYS A 153 -11.81 5.83 11.75
N LYS A 154 -11.35 6.29 12.92
CA LYS A 154 -11.90 7.48 13.61
C LYS A 154 -11.68 8.78 12.85
N PHE A 155 -10.72 8.82 11.92
CA PHE A 155 -10.41 9.99 11.10
C PHE A 155 -11.21 10.03 9.80
N TYR A 156 -11.81 8.89 9.42
CA TYR A 156 -12.62 8.83 8.19
C TYR A 156 -13.96 9.54 8.38
N ARG A 157 -14.37 10.24 7.36
CA ARG A 157 -15.71 10.77 7.22
C ARG A 157 -16.71 9.61 7.09
N LYS A 158 -17.88 9.71 7.74
CA LYS A 158 -18.84 8.61 7.91
C LYS A 158 -19.43 8.06 6.59
N ASP A 159 -19.43 8.85 5.53
CA ASP A 159 -19.95 8.47 4.21
C ASP A 159 -18.92 7.76 3.33
N ILE A 160 -17.69 7.59 3.79
CA ILE A 160 -16.64 6.84 3.10
C ILE A 160 -16.73 5.36 3.50
N ILE A 161 -16.89 4.48 2.51
CA ILE A 161 -16.82 3.04 2.71
C ILE A 161 -15.35 2.67 2.99
N GLN A 162 -15.12 1.96 4.08
CA GLN A 162 -13.79 1.62 4.58
C GLN A 162 -13.55 0.13 4.41
N ILE A 163 -12.46 -0.25 3.73
CA ILE A 163 -12.04 -1.63 3.54
C ILE A 163 -10.68 -1.80 4.22
N ASP A 164 -10.67 -2.44 5.39
CA ASP A 164 -9.49 -2.71 6.20
C ASP A 164 -8.73 -3.93 5.64
N ASN A 165 -8.01 -3.71 4.56
CA ASN A 165 -7.21 -4.76 3.90
C ASN A 165 -6.26 -4.15 2.86
N PHE A 166 -5.30 -4.97 2.38
CA PHE A 166 -4.61 -4.70 1.11
C PHE A 166 -5.59 -4.80 -0.06
N PHE A 167 -5.33 -4.01 -1.11
CA PHE A 167 -6.20 -4.01 -2.28
C PHE A 167 -6.27 -5.39 -2.95
N LYS A 168 -7.51 -5.83 -3.17
CA LYS A 168 -7.89 -6.94 -4.07
C LYS A 168 -9.23 -6.57 -4.69
N LYS A 169 -9.37 -6.80 -6.00
CA LYS A 169 -10.62 -6.48 -6.73
C LYS A 169 -11.87 -7.14 -6.12
N GLU A 170 -11.73 -8.32 -5.51
CA GLU A 170 -12.83 -9.05 -4.88
C GLU A 170 -13.46 -8.27 -3.71
N PHE A 171 -12.65 -7.52 -2.95
CA PHE A 171 -13.17 -6.70 -1.87
C PHE A 171 -13.97 -5.49 -2.39
N ILE A 172 -13.55 -4.95 -3.53
CA ILE A 172 -14.24 -3.83 -4.17
C ILE A 172 -15.53 -4.29 -4.81
N LYS A 173 -15.54 -5.43 -5.51
CA LYS A 173 -16.70 -5.95 -6.25
C LYS A 173 -17.97 -6.09 -5.40
N LYS A 174 -17.84 -6.34 -4.10
CA LYS A 174 -18.96 -6.39 -3.16
C LYS A 174 -19.69 -5.05 -2.98
N HIS A 175 -19.04 -3.95 -3.31
CA HIS A 175 -19.55 -2.59 -3.16
C HIS A 175 -19.82 -1.91 -4.51
N LEU A 176 -19.63 -2.63 -5.63
CA LEU A 176 -19.80 -2.09 -6.97
C LEU A 176 -21.25 -2.21 -7.44
N ASP A 177 -21.88 -1.06 -7.68
CA ASP A 177 -23.03 -0.96 -8.59
C ASP A 177 -22.53 -0.72 -10.02
N LYS A 178 -21.36 -0.09 -10.15
CA LYS A 178 -20.65 0.24 -11.40
C LYS A 178 -19.15 0.37 -11.13
N ASN A 179 -18.34 0.21 -12.17
CA ASN A 179 -16.89 0.40 -12.10
C ASN A 179 -16.49 1.82 -11.72
N ALA A 180 -15.30 1.99 -11.18
CA ALA A 180 -14.81 3.25 -10.67
C ALA A 180 -14.53 4.27 -11.77
N LYS A 181 -14.90 5.53 -11.54
CA LYS A 181 -14.55 6.65 -12.41
C LYS A 181 -13.14 7.18 -12.12
N ILE A 182 -12.74 7.13 -10.86
CA ILE A 182 -11.37 7.45 -10.43
C ILE A 182 -10.87 6.35 -9.51
N ILE A 183 -9.66 5.90 -9.76
CA ILE A 183 -8.86 5.10 -8.82
C ILE A 183 -7.57 5.86 -8.56
N THR A 184 -7.16 5.95 -7.30
CA THR A 184 -5.89 6.56 -6.92
C THR A 184 -4.99 5.57 -6.21
N SER A 185 -3.68 5.71 -6.43
CA SER A 185 -2.60 5.00 -5.78
C SER A 185 -1.48 6.00 -5.51
N ILE A 186 -1.55 6.67 -4.34
CA ILE A 186 -0.64 7.77 -3.98
C ILE A 186 0.43 7.22 -3.05
N SER A 187 1.70 7.29 -3.49
CA SER A 187 2.88 6.88 -2.73
C SER A 187 2.83 5.44 -2.19
N MET A 188 2.30 4.49 -2.99
CA MET A 188 2.23 3.08 -2.61
C MET A 188 2.54 2.09 -3.76
N PHE A 189 2.44 2.51 -5.03
CA PHE A 189 2.60 1.60 -6.18
C PHE A 189 4.01 1.01 -6.29
N TYR A 190 5.04 1.74 -5.87
CA TYR A 190 6.44 1.28 -5.88
C TYR A 190 6.74 0.19 -4.83
N ASP A 191 5.84 -0.02 -3.86
CA ASP A 191 5.99 -1.02 -2.79
C ASP A 191 5.45 -2.40 -3.18
N LEU A 192 4.87 -2.54 -4.37
CA LEU A 192 4.17 -3.75 -4.78
C LEU A 192 5.13 -4.86 -5.18
N GLU A 193 4.92 -6.05 -4.63
CA GLU A 193 5.65 -7.25 -5.03
C GLU A 193 5.23 -7.74 -6.43
N ASN A 194 3.96 -7.59 -6.79
CA ASN A 194 3.43 -7.96 -8.11
C ASN A 194 2.67 -6.80 -8.76
N PRO A 195 3.39 -5.81 -9.34
CA PRO A 195 2.75 -4.63 -9.93
C PRO A 195 1.88 -4.96 -11.14
N LEU A 196 2.18 -6.02 -11.91
CA LEU A 196 1.38 -6.42 -13.07
C LEU A 196 0.01 -6.95 -12.66
N LYS A 197 -0.03 -7.85 -11.65
CA LYS A 197 -1.30 -8.35 -11.12
C LYS A 197 -2.13 -7.22 -10.53
N PHE A 198 -1.51 -6.33 -9.77
CA PHE A 198 -2.19 -5.17 -9.21
C PHE A 198 -2.79 -4.27 -10.31
N SER A 199 -2.01 -3.97 -11.35
CA SER A 199 -2.49 -3.17 -12.50
C SER A 199 -3.66 -3.82 -13.22
N GLN A 200 -3.63 -5.15 -13.39
CA GLN A 200 -4.75 -5.90 -13.97
C GLN A 200 -5.99 -5.82 -13.07
N GLU A 201 -5.84 -5.95 -11.77
CA GLU A 201 -6.96 -5.85 -10.84
C GLU A 201 -7.58 -4.44 -10.80
N VAL A 202 -6.75 -3.40 -10.92
CA VAL A 202 -7.22 -2.01 -11.08
C VAL A 202 -7.99 -1.86 -12.39
N TYR A 203 -7.45 -2.36 -13.50
CA TYR A 203 -8.12 -2.35 -14.81
C TYR A 203 -9.50 -3.01 -14.76
N ASP A 204 -9.61 -4.15 -14.06
CA ASP A 204 -10.86 -4.93 -13.96
C ASP A 204 -12.00 -4.20 -13.22
N VAL A 205 -11.68 -3.18 -12.43
CA VAL A 205 -12.66 -2.39 -11.66
C VAL A 205 -12.72 -0.92 -12.08
N LEU A 206 -11.91 -0.52 -13.05
CA LEU A 206 -11.93 0.81 -13.65
C LEU A 206 -12.93 0.86 -14.81
N ARG A 207 -13.64 1.99 -14.99
CA ARG A 207 -14.49 2.21 -16.16
C ARG A 207 -13.64 2.46 -17.41
N ASP A 208 -14.19 2.22 -18.60
CA ASP A 208 -13.52 2.50 -19.87
C ASP A 208 -13.14 3.98 -20.02
N ASP A 209 -13.97 4.89 -19.48
CA ASP A 209 -13.70 6.33 -19.41
C ASP A 209 -13.15 6.78 -18.05
N GLY A 210 -12.67 5.82 -17.24
CA GLY A 210 -12.12 6.05 -15.92
C GLY A 210 -10.64 6.49 -15.95
N ILE A 211 -10.18 7.01 -14.82
CA ILE A 211 -8.81 7.46 -14.64
C ILE A 211 -8.19 6.72 -13.48
N TRP A 212 -7.06 6.03 -13.72
CA TRP A 212 -6.18 5.59 -12.68
C TRP A 212 -5.06 6.62 -12.50
N HIS A 213 -5.04 7.27 -11.36
CA HIS A 213 -4.01 8.22 -10.99
C HIS A 213 -2.97 7.57 -10.07
N VAL A 214 -1.73 7.54 -10.54
CA VAL A 214 -0.59 7.05 -9.77
C VAL A 214 0.32 8.23 -9.42
N GLU A 215 0.73 8.33 -8.17
CA GLU A 215 1.76 9.26 -7.72
C GLU A 215 2.84 8.50 -6.98
N GLN A 216 4.08 8.74 -7.38
CA GLN A 216 5.24 8.10 -6.76
C GLN A 216 6.50 8.93 -6.99
N SER A 217 7.53 8.63 -6.20
CA SER A 217 8.87 9.17 -6.41
C SER A 217 9.39 8.82 -7.79
N TYR A 218 10.01 9.79 -8.45
CA TYR A 218 10.60 9.62 -9.78
C TYR A 218 12.12 9.82 -9.69
N MET A 219 12.87 8.74 -9.78
CA MET A 219 14.30 8.72 -9.50
C MET A 219 15.11 9.79 -10.25
N PRO A 220 14.89 10.04 -11.56
CA PRO A 220 15.65 11.09 -12.27
C PRO A 220 15.45 12.51 -11.72
N MET A 221 14.41 12.74 -10.90
CA MET A 221 14.17 14.01 -10.23
C MET A 221 14.69 14.04 -8.78
N MET A 222 15.25 12.93 -8.30
CA MET A 222 15.78 12.77 -6.94
C MET A 222 17.32 12.82 -6.90
N LEU A 223 17.99 12.80 -8.07
CA LEU A 223 19.45 12.78 -8.23
C LEU A 223 19.98 14.20 -8.60
#